data_5ef15697d6d7579c1e26a825e805b2de
#
_entry.id   5ef15697d6d7579c1e26a825e805b2de
#
_cell.length_a   1.000
_cell.length_b   1.000
_cell.length_c   1.000
_cell.angle_alpha   90.00
_cell.angle_beta   90.00
_cell.angle_gamma   90.00
#
_symmetry.space_group_name_H-M   'P 1'
#
loop_
_entity.id
_entity.type
_entity.pdbx_description
1 polymer ?
#
loop_
_entity_poly.entity_id
_entity_poly.type
_entity_poly.pdbx_seq_one_letter_code
_entity_poly.pdbx_strand_id
1 'polypeptide(L)'
;MKIDDYRLLITLDETKTLRKAAEILYISQPAVTQRLKAIESAFGVDVFIRTKKQLITTTEGAMIIEHARDMLKRERLFFDKMQAHIGEVNGTISIGCSSLIGQTPVSYTHLTLPTTP
;
A
#
# COMPACT_ATOMS: atom_id res chain seq x y z
N MET A 1 -1.59 12.33 0.35
CA MET A 1 -1.52 10.99 0.97
C MET A 1 -0.41 10.19 0.36
N LYS A 2 0.24 9.39 1.17
CA LYS A 2 1.33 8.51 0.72
C LYS A 2 0.79 7.11 0.45
N ILE A 3 1.58 6.30 -0.25
CA ILE A 3 1.19 4.91 -0.54
C ILE A 3 0.93 4.11 0.73
N ASP A 4 1.70 4.35 1.78
CA ASP A 4 1.49 3.70 3.07
C ASP A 4 0.13 4.03 3.66
N ASP A 5 -0.37 5.24 3.44
CA ASP A 5 -1.69 5.65 3.90
C ASP A 5 -2.78 4.89 3.14
N TYR A 6 -2.60 4.69 1.84
CA TYR A 6 -3.54 3.90 1.04
C TYR A 6 -3.60 2.46 1.53
N ARG A 7 -2.43 1.86 1.82
CA ARG A 7 -2.37 0.50 2.35
C ARG A 7 -3.04 0.40 3.70
N LEU A 8 -2.85 1.41 4.55
CA LEU A 8 -3.49 1.44 5.86
C LEU A 8 -5.01 1.40 5.72
N LEU A 9 -5.56 2.25 4.87
CA LEU A 9 -7.00 2.32 4.68
C LEU A 9 -7.57 1.01 4.13
N ILE A 10 -6.90 0.42 3.15
CA ILE A 10 -7.33 -0.84 2.55
C ILE A 10 -7.28 -1.96 3.59
N THR A 11 -6.20 -2.02 4.36
CA THR A 11 -6.05 -3.05 5.39
C THR A 11 -7.13 -2.92 6.47
N LEU A 12 -7.44 -1.70 6.88
CA LEU A 12 -8.49 -1.46 7.86
C LEU A 12 -9.87 -1.86 7.31
N ASP A 13 -10.10 -1.60 6.03
CA ASP A 13 -11.37 -1.99 5.40
C ASP A 13 -11.50 -3.51 5.33
N GLU A 14 -10.41 -4.21 5.11
CA GLU A 14 -10.41 -5.67 5.01
C GLU A 14 -10.50 -6.35 6.37
N THR A 15 -9.78 -5.85 7.36
CA THR A 15 -9.74 -6.47 8.69
C THR A 15 -10.87 -6.03 9.60
N LYS A 16 -11.35 -4.80 9.41
CA LYS A 16 -12.40 -4.16 10.23
C LYS A 16 -12.01 -3.98 11.70
N THR A 17 -10.74 -4.21 12.05
CA THR A 17 -10.26 -3.99 13.41
C THR A 17 -8.89 -3.32 13.37
N LEU A 18 -8.67 -2.41 14.34
CA LEU A 18 -7.38 -1.73 14.47
C LEU A 18 -6.26 -2.70 14.83
N ARG A 19 -6.57 -3.66 15.70
CA ARG A 19 -5.56 -4.62 16.15
C ARG A 19 -5.04 -5.47 15.02
N LYS A 20 -5.94 -6.05 14.21
CA LYS A 20 -5.52 -6.91 13.09
C LYS A 20 -4.76 -6.12 12.04
N ALA A 21 -5.20 -4.90 11.76
CA ALA A 21 -4.50 -4.05 10.81
C ALA A 21 -3.09 -3.75 11.30
N ALA A 22 -2.92 -3.45 12.58
CA ALA A 22 -1.61 -3.19 13.16
C ALA A 22 -0.69 -4.40 13.00
N GLU A 23 -1.22 -5.59 13.23
CA GLU A 23 -0.45 -6.83 13.08
C GLU A 23 0.02 -7.03 11.65
N ILE A 24 -0.88 -6.83 10.68
CA ILE A 24 -0.56 -7.01 9.27
C ILE A 24 0.46 -5.97 8.80
N LEU A 25 0.33 -4.74 9.27
CA LEU A 25 1.20 -3.64 8.86
C LEU A 25 2.50 -3.56 9.66
N TYR A 26 2.66 -4.41 10.68
CA TYR A 26 3.85 -4.44 11.53
C TYR A 26 4.12 -3.11 12.23
N ILE A 27 3.06 -2.44 12.68
CA ILE A 27 3.16 -1.21 13.46
C ILE A 27 2.26 -1.34 14.70
N SER A 28 2.41 -0.42 15.65
CA SER A 28 1.61 -0.44 16.86
C SER A 28 0.19 0.01 16.57
N GLN A 29 -0.75 -0.42 17.39
CA GLN A 29 -2.15 0.00 17.26
C GLN A 29 -2.31 1.51 17.44
N PRO A 30 -1.63 2.17 18.41
CA PRO A 30 -1.67 3.62 18.49
C PRO A 30 -1.17 4.31 17.21
N ALA A 31 -0.18 3.74 16.53
CA ALA A 31 0.32 4.29 15.28
C ALA A 31 -0.75 4.22 14.19
N VAL A 32 -1.48 3.10 14.11
CA VAL A 32 -2.61 2.97 13.17
C VAL A 32 -3.64 4.05 13.45
N THR A 33 -4.00 4.23 14.72
CA THR A 33 -4.99 5.23 15.12
C THR A 33 -4.55 6.63 14.75
N GLN A 34 -3.29 6.98 15.01
CA GLN A 34 -2.76 8.29 14.68
C GLN A 34 -2.79 8.57 13.19
N ARG A 35 -2.37 7.59 12.40
CA ARG A 35 -2.35 7.74 10.95
C ARG A 35 -3.75 7.86 10.38
N LEU A 36 -4.68 7.07 10.90
CA LEU A 36 -6.08 7.14 10.47
C LEU A 36 -6.65 8.53 10.77
N LYS A 37 -6.41 9.04 11.96
CA LYS A 37 -6.88 10.38 12.34
C LYS A 37 -6.30 11.47 11.44
N ALA A 38 -5.02 11.35 11.08
CA ALA A 38 -4.38 12.30 10.19
C ALA A 38 -5.04 12.29 8.81
N ILE A 39 -5.37 11.11 8.28
CA ILE A 39 -6.05 10.97 7.00
C ILE A 39 -7.46 11.57 7.07
N GLU A 40 -8.19 11.25 8.13
CA GLU A 40 -9.55 11.77 8.33
C GLU A 40 -9.54 13.28 8.44
N SER A 41 -8.54 13.85 9.16
CA SER A 41 -8.40 15.30 9.26
C SER A 41 -8.10 15.94 7.91
N ALA A 42 -7.27 15.31 7.10
CA ALA A 42 -6.91 15.83 5.78
C ALA A 42 -8.11 15.92 4.86
N PHE A 43 -9.02 14.95 4.93
CA PHE A 43 -10.24 14.95 4.10
C PHE A 43 -11.41 15.66 4.77
N GLY A 44 -11.34 15.85 6.08
CA GLY A 44 -12.45 16.47 6.82
C GLY A 44 -13.66 15.57 6.96
N VAL A 45 -13.49 14.26 6.86
CA VAL A 45 -14.58 13.30 7.01
C VAL A 45 -14.10 12.08 7.80
N ASP A 46 -15.04 11.34 8.38
CA ASP A 46 -14.71 10.08 9.02
C ASP A 46 -14.67 8.98 7.95
N VAL A 47 -13.56 8.25 7.91
CA VAL A 47 -13.45 7.10 7.01
C VAL A 47 -14.13 5.89 7.64
N PHE A 48 -13.98 5.71 8.95
CA PHE A 48 -14.57 4.61 9.69
C PHE A 48 -15.30 5.10 10.92
N ILE A 49 -16.36 4.40 11.27
CA ILE A 49 -17.08 4.59 12.53
C ILE A 49 -16.75 3.42 13.43
N ARG A 50 -16.35 3.70 14.67
CA ARG A 50 -16.03 2.64 15.63
C ARG A 50 -17.29 2.13 16.29
N THR A 51 -17.45 0.81 16.28
CA THR A 51 -18.48 0.14 17.08
C THR A 51 -17.78 -0.78 18.08
N LYS A 52 -18.55 -1.39 18.97
CA LYS A 52 -17.98 -2.29 19.97
C LYS A 52 -17.35 -3.53 19.34
N LYS A 53 -17.83 -3.95 18.16
CA LYS A 53 -17.39 -5.19 17.53
C LYS A 53 -16.35 -4.95 16.45
N GLN A 54 -16.52 -3.88 15.66
CA GLN A 54 -15.67 -3.67 14.50
C GLN A 54 -15.78 -2.24 13.99
N LEU A 55 -14.93 -1.90 13.04
CA LEU A 55 -15.04 -0.66 12.31
C LEU A 55 -16.07 -0.80 11.20
N ILE A 56 -16.81 0.26 10.96
CA ILE A 56 -17.77 0.32 9.86
C ILE A 56 -17.30 1.42 8.91
N THR A 57 -17.15 1.08 7.63
CA THR A 57 -16.71 2.04 6.62
C THR A 57 -17.87 2.99 6.30
N THR A 58 -17.60 4.29 6.34
CA THR A 58 -18.59 5.30 5.97
C THR A 58 -18.72 5.36 4.45
N THR A 59 -19.75 6.06 3.96
CA THR A 59 -19.91 6.29 2.52
C THR A 59 -18.70 7.04 1.96
N GLU A 60 -18.28 8.09 2.66
CA GLU A 60 -17.09 8.86 2.26
C GLU A 60 -15.83 8.01 2.35
N GLY A 61 -15.75 7.17 3.39
CA GLY A 61 -14.64 6.25 3.55
C GLY A 61 -14.53 5.26 2.41
N ALA A 62 -15.67 4.74 1.95
CA ALA A 62 -15.69 3.81 0.81
C ALA A 62 -15.15 4.48 -0.45
N MET A 63 -15.50 5.74 -0.68
CA MET A 63 -15.00 6.49 -1.82
C MET A 63 -13.47 6.66 -1.75
N ILE A 64 -12.97 7.00 -0.58
CA ILE A 64 -11.53 7.19 -0.38
C ILE A 64 -10.79 5.86 -0.55
N ILE A 65 -11.34 4.78 -0.02
CA ILE A 65 -10.73 3.45 -0.11
C ILE A 65 -10.71 2.95 -1.55
N GLU A 66 -11.76 3.21 -2.30
CA GLU A 66 -11.79 2.86 -3.72
C GLU A 66 -10.69 3.61 -4.48
N HIS A 67 -10.54 4.90 -4.19
CA HIS A 67 -9.44 5.69 -4.75
C HIS A 67 -8.08 5.10 -4.35
N ALA A 68 -7.94 4.68 -3.10
CA ALA A 68 -6.70 4.08 -2.62
C ALA A 68 -6.36 2.81 -3.39
N ARG A 69 -7.35 1.94 -3.64
CA ARG A 69 -7.14 0.72 -4.42
C ARG A 69 -6.68 1.04 -5.85
N ASP A 70 -7.31 2.03 -6.47
CA ASP A 70 -6.95 2.46 -7.81
C ASP A 70 -5.52 3.01 -7.85
N MET A 71 -5.14 3.80 -6.86
CA MET A 71 -3.79 4.37 -6.81
C MET A 71 -2.73 3.29 -6.63
N LEU A 72 -2.96 2.31 -5.78
CA LEU A 72 -2.02 1.20 -5.62
C LEU A 72 -1.92 0.36 -6.89
N LYS A 73 -3.04 0.14 -7.56
CA LYS A 73 -3.04 -0.61 -8.81
C LYS A 73 -2.25 0.12 -9.88
N ARG A 74 -2.45 1.43 -10.03
CA ARG A 74 -1.70 2.24 -10.99
C ARG A 74 -0.22 2.23 -10.69
N GLU A 75 0.15 2.32 -9.43
CA GLU A 75 1.55 2.31 -9.01
C GLU A 75 2.21 0.99 -9.42
N ARG A 76 1.53 -0.13 -9.17
CA ARG A 76 2.07 -1.44 -9.53
C ARG A 76 2.19 -1.59 -11.05
N LEU A 77 1.17 -1.17 -11.79
CA LEU A 77 1.21 -1.24 -13.25
C LEU A 77 2.34 -0.39 -13.83
N PHE A 78 2.57 0.77 -13.23
CA PHE A 78 3.66 1.63 -13.66
C PHE A 78 5.02 0.94 -13.42
N PHE A 79 5.23 0.35 -12.25
CA PHE A 79 6.46 -0.36 -11.96
C PHE A 79 6.67 -1.54 -12.91
N ASP A 80 5.63 -2.31 -13.17
CA ASP A 80 5.71 -3.42 -14.10
C ASP A 80 6.10 -2.96 -15.49
N LYS A 81 5.51 -1.86 -15.94
CA LYS A 81 5.80 -1.26 -17.23
C LYS A 81 7.25 -0.78 -17.31
N MET A 82 7.74 -0.14 -16.25
CA MET A 82 9.12 0.32 -16.20
C MET A 82 10.10 -0.83 -16.21
N GLN A 83 9.81 -1.90 -15.48
CA GLN A 83 10.66 -3.08 -15.47
C GLN A 83 10.76 -3.72 -16.84
N ALA A 84 9.65 -3.82 -17.54
CA ALA A 84 9.63 -4.35 -18.90
C ALA A 84 10.46 -3.46 -19.85
N HIS A 85 10.31 -2.15 -19.71
CA HIS A 85 11.06 -1.21 -20.53
C HIS A 85 12.57 -1.31 -20.27
N ILE A 86 12.96 -1.38 -19.00
CA ILE A 86 14.37 -1.51 -18.63
C ILE A 86 14.94 -2.82 -19.18
N GLY A 87 14.19 -3.91 -19.11
CA GLY A 87 14.60 -5.18 -19.68
C GLY A 87 14.84 -5.11 -21.18
N GLU A 88 13.95 -4.44 -21.90
CA GLU A 88 14.10 -4.26 -23.35
C GLU A 88 15.33 -3.41 -23.68
N VAL A 89 15.52 -2.32 -22.96
CA VAL A 89 16.63 -1.42 -23.21
C VAL A 89 17.97 -2.13 -22.98
N ASN A 90 18.03 -2.94 -21.93
CA ASN A 90 19.27 -3.67 -21.60
C ASN A 90 19.52 -4.83 -22.53
N GLY A 91 18.55 -5.24 -23.33
CA GLY A 91 18.70 -6.28 -24.32
C GLY A 91 18.85 -7.69 -23.76
N THR A 92 18.69 -7.80 -22.50
CA THR A 92 18.81 -9.12 -21.88
C THR A 92 17.45 -9.70 -21.67
N ILE A 93 17.25 -10.40 -22.16
CA ILE A 93 16.06 -10.75 -21.84
C ILE A 93 15.69 -11.76 -21.09
N SER A 94 16.05 -11.41 -20.75
CA SER A 94 15.76 -11.99 -20.22
C SER A 94 15.14 -12.44 -19.73
N ILE A 95 15.26 -12.67 -19.70
CA ILE A 95 14.77 -13.17 -19.22
C ILE A 95 14.20 -13.34 -18.42
N GLY A 96 14.30 -13.53 -18.25
CA GLY A 96 13.71 -13.70 -17.54
C GLY A 96 13.56 -13.59 -16.63
N CYS A 97 13.98 -13.45 -16.73
CA CYS A 97 13.74 -13.45 -15.95
C CYS A 97 13.46 -13.17 -15.04
N SER A 98 13.57 -13.07 -15.04
CA SER A 98 13.35 -12.87 -14.21
C SER A 98 13.30 -12.77 -13.25
N SER A 99 13.75 -12.79 -13.24
CA SER A 99 13.83 -12.80 -12.31
C SER A 99 14.06 -12.47 -11.49
N LEU A 100 14.46 -12.34 -11.58
CA LEU A 100 14.78 -12.32 -10.75
C LEU A 100 14.82 -11.86 -9.86
N ILE A 101 14.98 -11.73 -9.96
CA ILE A 101 15.08 -11.71 -9.16
C ILE A 101 15.13 -11.36 -8.40
N GLY A 102 15.23 -11.16 -8.47
CA GLY A 102 15.36 -11.34 -7.87
C GLY A 102 15.63 -10.65 -7.39
N GLN A 103 15.72 -10.45 -7.58
CA GLN A 103 16.01 -10.42 -7.27
C GLN A 103 16.29 -9.56 -6.80
N THR A 104 16.55 -9.16 -7.01
CA THR A 104 16.89 -8.94 -6.69
C THR A 104 17.20 -8.15 -6.24
N PRO A 105 17.30 -7.68 -6.23
CA PRO A 105 17.54 -7.43 -5.92
C PRO A 105 17.59 -6.66 -5.23
N VAL A 106 17.83 -6.24 -5.26
CA VAL A 106 17.83 -6.23 -4.76
C VAL A 106 17.71 -5.51 -4.46
N SER A 107 17.73 -5.04 -4.67
CA SER A 107 17.54 -5.09 -4.51
C SER A 107 17.17 -4.43 -4.13
N TYR A 108 16.75 -4.16 -4.10
CA TYR A 108 16.28 -4.19 -3.92
C TYR A 108 16.15 -3.74 -3.27
N THR A 109 16.57 -3.19 -3.69
CA THR A 109 16.38 -3.53 -3.47
C THR A 109 16.20 -3.12 -3.02
N HIS A 110 16.11 -2.91 -2.87
CA HIS A 110 15.77 -3.23 -2.61
C HIS A 110 15.80 -2.71 -2.43
N LEU A 111 16.27 -2.04 -2.67
CA LEU A 111 16.33 -2.48 -2.88
C LEU A 111 16.40 -2.02 -2.54
N THR A 112 16.42 -1.53 -2.62
CA THR A 112 16.45 -1.94 -2.55
C THR A 112 16.53 -1.39 -2.39
N LEU A 113 16.62 -0.76 -2.39
CA LEU A 113 16.73 -1.10 -2.47
C LEU A 113 16.76 -0.56 -2.10
N PRO A 114 16.83 -0.06 -2.12
CA PRO A 114 16.82 -0.33 -2.03
C PRO A 114 16.62 0.04 -1.84
N THR A 115 16.76 0.64 -1.83
CA THR A 115 16.62 0.07 -1.85
C THR A 115 16.55 0.43 -1.84
N THR A 116 16.42 1.00 -1.86
CA THR A 116 16.38 0.50 -1.94
C THR A 116 16.36 0.83 -1.91
N PRO A 117 16.36 1.36 -2.00
CA PRO A 117 16.37 0.88 -2.11
C PRO A 117 16.38 1.02 -2.16
#